data_6f0347b3393de68b270dc4af7575d844
#
_entry.id   6f0347b3393de68b270dc4af7575d844
#
_cell.length_a   1.000
_cell.length_b   1.000
_cell.length_c   1.000
_cell.angle_alpha   90.00
_cell.angle_beta   90.00
_cell.angle_gamma   90.00
#
_symmetry.space_group_name_H-M   'P 1'
#
loop_
_entity.id
_entity.type
_entity.pdbx_description
1 polymer ?
#
loop_
_entity_poly.entity_id
_entity_poly.type
_entity_poly.pdbx_seq_one_letter_code
_entity_poly.pdbx_strand_id
1 'polypeptide(L)'
;MSREFIELLRRRQAAKEEVIRNLDFYLCKMLQIARGWDPSAEVYLFGSFARGAARPDSDVDVLIISDVLRKDLLSAAEAVDRITAELGVKGVFEIHVATRELFEKWYKNFIDVLIPPRCRSAGANAATQDG
;
A
#
# COMPACT_ATOMS: atom_id res chain seq x y z
N MET A 1 22.41 -1.57 25.36
CA MET A 1 21.03 -1.48 24.87
C MET A 1 20.12 -2.16 25.88
N SER A 2 19.01 -1.52 26.21
CA SER A 2 18.13 -2.06 27.24
C SER A 2 17.32 -3.25 26.74
N ARG A 3 16.92 -4.10 27.68
CA ARG A 3 16.08 -5.24 27.37
C ARG A 3 14.72 -4.77 26.81
N GLU A 4 14.20 -3.68 27.36
CA GLU A 4 12.92 -3.13 26.91
C GLU A 4 12.99 -2.65 25.48
N PHE A 5 14.12 -2.05 25.08
CA PHE A 5 14.30 -1.58 23.71
C PHE A 5 14.37 -2.77 22.75
N ILE A 6 15.10 -3.81 23.11
CA ILE A 6 15.20 -5.03 22.29
C ILE A 6 13.82 -5.68 22.14
N GLU A 7 13.06 -5.73 23.22
CA GLU A 7 11.72 -6.29 23.19
C GLU A 7 10.80 -5.49 22.25
N LEU A 8 10.91 -4.17 22.27
CA LEU A 8 10.14 -3.31 21.38
C LEU A 8 10.46 -3.61 19.92
N LEU A 9 11.75 -3.76 19.59
CA LEU A 9 12.17 -4.06 18.24
C LEU A 9 11.62 -5.42 17.78
N ARG A 10 11.64 -6.41 18.67
CA ARG A 10 11.08 -7.72 18.36
C ARG A 10 9.59 -7.66 18.04
N ARG A 11 8.85 -6.88 18.84
CA ARG A 11 7.42 -6.73 18.61
C ARG A 11 7.13 -6.06 17.28
N ARG A 12 7.92 -5.04 16.93
CA ARG A 12 7.77 -4.37 15.64
C ARG A 12 8.02 -5.32 14.49
N GLN A 13 9.08 -6.12 14.59
CA GLN A 13 9.43 -7.06 13.56
C GLN A 13 8.35 -8.15 13.42
N ALA A 14 7.84 -8.64 14.53
CA ALA A 14 6.78 -9.65 14.51
C ALA A 14 5.51 -9.10 13.88
N ALA A 15 5.15 -7.85 14.20
CA ALA A 15 3.97 -7.20 13.62
C ALA A 15 4.13 -7.03 12.12
N LYS A 16 5.32 -6.64 11.68
CA LYS A 16 5.61 -6.47 10.25
C LYS A 16 5.52 -7.80 9.52
N GLU A 17 6.06 -8.86 10.10
CA GLU A 17 6.00 -10.19 9.50
C GLU A 17 4.56 -10.68 9.37
N GLU A 18 3.74 -10.37 10.35
CA GLU A 18 2.32 -10.72 10.30
C GLU A 18 1.63 -10.02 9.14
N VAL A 19 1.90 -8.72 8.95
CA VAL A 19 1.33 -7.96 7.85
C VAL A 19 1.78 -8.55 6.52
N ILE A 20 3.06 -8.88 6.39
CA ILE A 20 3.60 -9.42 5.15
C ILE A 20 2.97 -10.77 4.82
N ARG A 21 2.72 -11.61 5.82
CA ARG A 21 2.04 -12.89 5.59
C ARG A 21 0.61 -12.71 5.08
N ASN A 22 0.01 -11.57 5.38
CA ASN A 22 -1.36 -11.26 4.97
C ASN A 22 -1.41 -10.07 4.01
N LEU A 23 -0.40 -9.96 3.16
CA LEU A 23 -0.19 -8.78 2.35
C LEU A 23 -1.37 -8.47 1.43
N ASP A 24 -1.90 -9.50 0.76
CA ASP A 24 -3.04 -9.28 -0.13
C ASP A 24 -4.27 -8.75 0.63
N PHE A 25 -4.48 -9.22 1.85
CA PHE A 25 -5.57 -8.71 2.68
C PHE A 25 -5.45 -7.20 2.88
N TYR A 26 -4.24 -6.75 3.24
CA TYR A 26 -4.02 -5.33 3.50
C TYR A 26 -4.08 -4.50 2.23
N LEU A 27 -3.55 -5.01 1.13
CA LEU A 27 -3.62 -4.30 -0.15
C LEU A 27 -5.06 -4.19 -0.64
N CYS A 28 -5.84 -5.25 -0.46
CA CYS A 28 -7.26 -5.21 -0.84
C CYS A 28 -8.04 -4.25 0.05
N LYS A 29 -7.68 -4.16 1.32
CA LYS A 29 -8.31 -3.21 2.21
C LYS A 29 -7.99 -1.77 1.80
N MET A 30 -6.74 -1.52 1.41
CA MET A 30 -6.36 -0.21 0.88
C MET A 30 -7.18 0.16 -0.35
N LEU A 31 -7.33 -0.81 -1.26
CA LEU A 31 -8.12 -0.59 -2.47
C LEU A 31 -9.57 -0.27 -2.12
N GLN A 32 -10.13 -0.99 -1.17
CA GLN A 32 -11.50 -0.77 -0.73
C GLN A 32 -11.67 0.62 -0.13
N ILE A 33 -10.72 1.02 0.72
CA ILE A 33 -10.76 2.34 1.36
C ILE A 33 -10.63 3.44 0.30
N ALA A 34 -9.65 3.30 -0.60
CA ALA A 34 -9.41 4.30 -1.64
C ALA A 34 -10.63 4.43 -2.56
N ARG A 35 -11.24 3.31 -2.92
CA ARG A 35 -12.42 3.32 -3.79
C ARG A 35 -13.67 3.85 -3.11
N GLY A 36 -13.66 3.94 -1.80
CA GLY A 36 -14.71 4.63 -1.08
C GLY A 36 -14.72 6.13 -1.37
N TRP A 37 -13.57 6.68 -1.72
CA TRP A 37 -13.46 8.10 -2.09
C TRP A 37 -13.38 8.30 -3.59
N ASP A 38 -12.79 7.35 -4.32
CA ASP A 38 -12.59 7.43 -5.76
C ASP A 38 -12.81 6.05 -6.36
N PRO A 39 -13.99 5.80 -6.96
CA PRO A 39 -14.25 4.49 -7.54
C PRO A 39 -13.26 4.06 -8.61
N SER A 40 -12.51 5.01 -9.17
CA SER A 40 -11.49 4.73 -10.20
C SER A 40 -10.11 4.48 -9.62
N ALA A 41 -9.95 4.53 -8.30
CA ALA A 41 -8.63 4.38 -7.68
C ALA A 41 -8.04 3.01 -8.00
N GLU A 42 -6.71 3.00 -8.19
CA GLU A 42 -5.95 1.77 -8.42
C GLU A 42 -4.88 1.67 -7.35
N VAL A 43 -4.60 0.45 -6.91
CA VAL A 43 -3.59 0.18 -5.89
C VAL A 43 -2.63 -0.88 -6.44
N TYR A 44 -1.35 -0.65 -6.29
CA TYR A 44 -0.32 -1.57 -6.77
C TYR A 44 0.79 -1.74 -5.74
N LEU A 45 1.28 -2.95 -5.64
CA LEU A 45 2.53 -3.24 -4.95
C LEU A 45 3.68 -2.97 -5.91
N PHE A 46 4.73 -2.29 -5.44
CA PHE A 46 5.92 -2.09 -6.26
C PHE A 46 7.15 -2.16 -5.36
N GLY A 47 8.32 -1.88 -5.92
CA GLY A 47 9.54 -1.89 -5.15
C GLY A 47 10.04 -3.30 -4.85
N SER A 48 10.84 -3.44 -3.78
CA SER A 48 11.56 -4.68 -3.51
C SER A 48 10.65 -5.87 -3.27
N PHE A 49 9.50 -5.67 -2.62
CA PHE A 49 8.55 -6.77 -2.41
C PHE A 49 7.94 -7.25 -3.73
N ALA A 50 7.66 -6.33 -4.64
CA ALA A 50 7.13 -6.71 -5.95
C ALA A 50 8.15 -7.47 -6.78
N ARG A 51 9.43 -7.15 -6.61
CA ARG A 51 10.50 -7.81 -7.35
C ARG A 51 10.99 -9.09 -6.69
N GLY A 52 10.47 -9.45 -5.51
CA GLY A 52 10.96 -10.61 -4.78
C GLY A 52 12.35 -10.41 -4.19
N ALA A 53 12.74 -9.17 -3.96
CA ALA A 53 14.08 -8.83 -3.47
C ALA A 53 14.05 -8.14 -2.11
N ALA A 54 12.98 -8.31 -1.35
CA ALA A 54 12.81 -7.63 -0.08
C ALA A 54 13.78 -8.17 0.97
N ARG A 55 14.25 -7.27 1.82
CA ARG A 55 15.08 -7.59 2.98
C ARG A 55 14.23 -7.42 4.24
N PRO A 56 14.71 -7.94 5.39
CA PRO A 56 13.95 -7.78 6.64
C PRO A 56 13.64 -6.34 7.01
N ASP A 57 14.50 -5.39 6.60
CA ASP A 57 14.30 -3.98 6.89
C ASP A 57 13.61 -3.22 5.76
N SER A 58 13.19 -3.90 4.70
CA SER A 58 12.50 -3.25 3.59
C SER A 58 11.10 -2.84 4.00
N ASP A 59 10.69 -1.65 3.55
CA ASP A 59 9.29 -1.24 3.64
C ASP A 59 8.52 -1.83 2.47
N VAL A 60 7.23 -1.98 2.66
CA VAL A 60 6.34 -2.44 1.59
C VAL A 60 5.87 -1.22 0.81
N ASP A 61 6.33 -1.08 -0.42
CA ASP A 61 6.01 0.07 -1.26
C ASP A 61 4.69 -0.14 -1.98
N VAL A 62 3.77 0.80 -1.80
CA VAL A 62 2.44 0.76 -2.38
C VAL A 62 2.19 2.05 -3.16
N LEU A 63 1.64 1.92 -4.36
CA LEU A 63 1.27 3.06 -5.18
C LEU A 63 -0.25 3.08 -5.34
N ILE A 64 -0.84 4.21 -4.99
CA ILE A 64 -2.26 4.45 -5.21
C ILE A 64 -2.37 5.51 -6.30
N ILE A 65 -3.08 5.19 -7.37
CA ILE A 65 -3.31 6.13 -8.47
C ILE A 65 -4.73 6.64 -8.35
N SER A 66 -4.87 7.94 -8.09
CA SER A 66 -6.17 8.55 -7.91
C SER A 66 -6.07 10.07 -8.07
N ASP A 67 -6.80 10.60 -9.02
CA ASP A 67 -6.86 12.05 -9.22
C ASP A 67 -7.68 12.72 -8.12
N VAL A 68 -8.55 11.97 -7.45
CA VAL A 68 -9.37 12.50 -6.36
C VAL A 68 -8.55 12.62 -5.08
N LEU A 69 -7.79 11.59 -4.74
CA LEU A 69 -7.02 11.56 -3.49
C LEU A 69 -5.80 12.46 -3.56
N ARG A 70 -5.26 12.69 -4.73
CA ARG A 70 -4.14 13.61 -4.87
C ARG A 70 -4.52 14.82 -5.74
N LYS A 71 -5.05 15.84 -5.10
CA LYS A 71 -5.20 17.14 -5.74
C LYS A 71 -3.93 17.94 -5.62
N ASP A 72 -3.25 17.78 -4.49
CA ASP A 72 -1.96 18.41 -4.23
C ASP A 72 -1.21 17.52 -3.23
N LEU A 73 -0.04 17.96 -2.82
CA LEU A 73 0.81 17.19 -1.92
C LEU A 73 0.15 17.00 -0.55
N LEU A 74 -0.54 18.04 -0.06
CA LEU A 74 -1.20 17.96 1.24
C LEU A 74 -2.35 16.96 1.21
N SER A 75 -3.15 16.97 0.17
CA SER A 75 -4.25 16.01 0.03
C SER A 75 -3.73 14.59 0.01
N ALA A 76 -2.61 14.36 -0.68
CA ALA A 76 -1.98 13.03 -0.74
C ALA A 76 -1.55 12.58 0.65
N ALA A 77 -0.91 13.48 1.41
CA ALA A 77 -0.46 13.16 2.75
C ALA A 77 -1.63 12.84 3.70
N GLU A 78 -2.72 13.60 3.58
CA GLU A 78 -3.90 13.35 4.38
C GLU A 78 -4.54 12.00 4.05
N ALA A 79 -4.56 11.65 2.77
CA ALA A 79 -5.09 10.36 2.35
C ALA A 79 -4.27 9.20 2.93
N VAL A 80 -2.94 9.33 2.90
CA VAL A 80 -2.05 8.32 3.47
C VAL A 80 -2.31 8.17 4.97
N ASP A 81 -2.44 9.28 5.69
CA ASP A 81 -2.69 9.23 7.13
C ASP A 81 -4.01 8.52 7.45
N ARG A 82 -5.06 8.81 6.69
CA ARG A 82 -6.36 8.19 6.92
C ARG A 82 -6.34 6.70 6.59
N ILE A 83 -5.69 6.33 5.50
CA ILE A 83 -5.57 4.93 5.14
C ILE A 83 -4.78 4.17 6.21
N THR A 84 -3.67 4.73 6.66
CA THR A 84 -2.84 4.10 7.68
C THR A 84 -3.63 3.90 8.97
N ALA A 85 -4.41 4.91 9.37
CA ALA A 85 -5.23 4.82 10.57
C ALA A 85 -6.28 3.70 10.45
N GLU A 86 -6.92 3.59 9.29
CA GLU A 86 -7.94 2.57 9.10
C GLU A 86 -7.36 1.17 8.99
N LEU A 87 -6.14 1.04 8.45
CA LEU A 87 -5.47 -0.26 8.41
C LEU A 87 -5.05 -0.72 9.79
N GLY A 88 -4.78 0.21 10.70
CA GLY A 88 -4.37 -0.12 12.05
C GLY A 88 -2.93 -0.56 12.18
N VAL A 89 -2.11 -0.35 11.14
CA VAL A 89 -0.70 -0.72 11.18
C VAL A 89 0.15 0.48 10.77
N LYS A 90 1.28 0.66 11.43
CA LYS A 90 2.20 1.76 11.14
C LYS A 90 3.59 1.21 10.88
N GLY A 91 4.34 1.92 10.06
CA GLY A 91 5.76 1.61 9.87
C GLY A 91 6.02 0.39 9.00
N VAL A 92 5.03 -0.16 8.33
CA VAL A 92 5.19 -1.30 7.44
C VAL A 92 5.11 -0.86 5.98
N PHE A 93 4.15 -0.01 5.68
CA PHE A 93 3.89 0.42 4.30
C PHE A 93 4.44 1.80 4.04
N GLU A 94 5.05 1.97 2.89
CA GLU A 94 5.36 3.29 2.34
C GLU A 94 4.37 3.52 1.21
N ILE A 95 3.39 4.38 1.45
CA ILE A 95 2.28 4.59 0.53
C ILE A 95 2.51 5.87 -0.27
N HIS A 96 2.53 5.71 -1.59
CA HIS A 96 2.64 6.82 -2.52
C HIS A 96 1.29 7.03 -3.19
N VAL A 97 0.83 8.27 -3.26
CA VAL A 97 -0.41 8.60 -3.96
C VAL A 97 -0.06 9.49 -5.13
N ALA A 98 -0.48 9.10 -6.32
CA ALA A 98 -0.16 9.83 -7.55
C ALA A 98 -1.42 10.03 -8.37
N THR A 99 -1.45 11.14 -9.12
CA THR A 99 -2.45 11.30 -10.17
C THR A 99 -2.07 10.39 -11.33
N ARG A 100 -2.99 10.14 -12.24
CA ARG A 100 -2.68 9.39 -13.45
C ARG A 100 -1.57 10.06 -14.25
N GLU A 101 -1.61 11.38 -14.35
CA GLU A 101 -0.58 12.11 -15.06
C GLU A 101 0.80 11.98 -14.40
N LEU A 102 0.84 12.11 -13.08
CA LEU A 102 2.10 11.97 -12.35
C LEU A 102 2.68 10.57 -12.50
N PHE A 103 1.80 9.56 -12.50
CA PHE A 103 2.25 8.20 -12.71
C PHE A 103 2.86 8.05 -14.11
N GLU A 104 2.18 8.53 -15.15
CA GLU A 104 2.65 8.38 -16.53
C GLU A 104 3.93 9.14 -16.79
N LYS A 105 4.08 10.33 -16.20
CA LYS A 105 5.23 11.19 -16.47
C LYS A 105 6.42 10.94 -15.56
N TRP A 106 6.18 10.40 -14.38
CA TRP A 106 7.23 10.29 -13.35
C TRP A 106 7.45 8.86 -12.90
N TYR A 107 6.46 8.28 -12.20
CA TYR A 107 6.63 6.97 -11.56
C TYR A 107 6.92 5.86 -12.55
N LYS A 108 6.29 5.89 -13.69
CA LYS A 108 6.45 4.87 -14.72
C LYS A 108 7.89 4.74 -15.20
N ASN A 109 8.68 5.80 -15.08
CA ASN A 109 10.06 5.81 -15.57
C ASN A 109 10.99 4.95 -14.74
N PHE A 110 10.67 4.70 -13.48
CA PHE A 110 11.56 3.93 -12.62
C PHE A 110 10.85 2.77 -11.89
N ILE A 111 9.57 2.57 -12.14
CA ILE A 111 8.87 1.40 -11.61
C ILE A 111 8.79 0.38 -12.74
N ASP A 112 9.44 -0.77 -12.53
CA ASP A 112 9.47 -1.82 -13.54
C ASP A 112 8.44 -2.92 -13.26
N VAL A 113 8.00 -3.06 -12.02
CA VAL A 113 7.03 -4.10 -11.63
C VAL A 113 5.92 -3.48 -10.83
N LEU A 114 4.69 -3.64 -11.30
CA LEU A 114 3.49 -3.24 -10.58
C LEU A 114 2.60 -4.48 -10.44
N ILE A 115 2.24 -4.81 -9.21
CA ILE A 115 1.42 -5.98 -8.94
C ILE A 115 0.11 -5.52 -8.31
N PRO A 116 -1.03 -5.75 -8.97
CA PRO A 116 -2.32 -5.42 -8.37
C PRO A 116 -2.63 -6.40 -7.24
N PRO A 117 -3.42 -5.98 -6.25
CA PRO A 117 -3.77 -6.88 -5.16
C PRO A 117 -4.67 -8.01 -5.66
N ARG A 118 -4.53 -9.18 -5.06
CA ARG A 118 -5.39 -10.32 -5.33
C ARG A 118 -6.50 -10.29 -4.30
N CYS A 119 -7.63 -9.75 -4.69
CA CYS A 119 -8.73 -9.59 -3.76
C CYS A 119 -9.74 -10.70 -3.95
N ARG A 120 -10.01 -11.39 -2.86
CA ARG A 120 -11.15 -12.28 -2.83
C ARG A 120 -12.36 -11.43 -2.59
N SER A 121 -13.10 -11.27 -3.60
CA SER A 121 -14.28 -10.53 -3.37
C SER A 121 -15.34 -11.46 -2.89
N ALA A 122 -15.94 -11.08 -1.85
CA ALA A 122 -17.20 -11.65 -1.51
C ALA A 122 -18.13 -11.17 -2.58
N GLY A 123 -17.84 -11.48 -3.64
CA GLY A 123 -18.54 -11.04 -4.75
C GLY A 123 -17.89 -9.90 -5.38
N ALA A 124 -17.45 -9.44 -5.61
CA ALA A 124 -16.98 -8.45 -6.05
C ALA A 124 -16.11 -8.23 -6.97
N ASN A 125 -16.28 -8.71 -6.80
CA ASN A 125 -15.82 -8.53 -7.25
C ASN A 125 -15.40 -8.60 -7.99
N ALA A 126 -15.54 -9.20 -8.19
CA ALA A 126 -15.05 -9.51 -8.60
C ALA A 126 -14.85 -9.12 -9.57
N ALA A 127 -15.17 -9.05 -9.75
CA ALA A 127 -15.05 -8.80 -10.36
C ALA A 127 -14.77 -8.13 -11.12
N THR A 128 -14.78 -8.00 -10.95
CA THR A 128 -14.49 -7.47 -11.19
C THR A 128 -13.85 -7.44 -11.86
N GLN A 129 -13.91 -7.89 -11.95
CA GLN A 129 -13.37 -8.04 -12.20
C GLN A 129 -12.95 -8.04 -13.03
N ASP A 130 -13.07 -8.06 -13.38
CA ASP A 130 -12.72 -8.10 -13.78
C ASP A 130 -12.26 -7.76 -14.05
N GLY A 131 -12.24 -7.62 -14.00
CA GLY A 131 -11.89 -7.43 -13.98
C GLY A 131 -11.59 -7.18 -13.92
#